data_a0e588b8bb0f20223c3121d16c26065c
#
_entry.id   a0e588b8bb0f20223c3121d16c26065c
#
_cell.length_a   1.000
_cell.length_b   1.000
_cell.length_c   1.000
_cell.angle_alpha   90.00
_cell.angle_beta   90.00
_cell.angle_gamma   90.00
#
_symmetry.space_group_name_H-M   'P 1'
#
loop_
_entity.id
_entity.type
_entity.pdbx_description
1 polymer ?
#
loop_
_entity_poly.entity_id
_entity_poly.type
_entity_poly.pdbx_seq_one_letter_code
_entity_poly.pdbx_strand_id
1 'polypeptide(L)'
;MNNKLRIISGRYKSRLINILDKPRLRPSKAFIRESLFNTIDLSLCSTSLDLFSGSGILSFEALSRGIERATMIESDVDLVRHIDFNIHQLDISGAKVIKKKVDKFLYNCPEQSYDIIFIDPPYDTPLLGETLQLLVDKNLLINNKFLYFEKYKKDKEQYTKYVTSTHRIIKDLSIGDVSYTISVNKNL
;
A
#
# COMPACT_ATOMS: atom_id res chain seq x y z
N MET A 1 15.06 -21.38 1.00
CA MET A 1 15.24 -20.13 1.80
C MET A 1 13.95 -19.85 2.53
N ASN A 2 14.01 -19.37 3.78
CA ASN A 2 12.80 -19.10 4.57
C ASN A 2 12.11 -17.82 4.01
N ASN A 3 11.15 -17.99 3.10
CA ASN A 3 10.42 -16.90 2.49
C ASN A 3 9.37 -16.37 3.46
N LYS A 4 9.83 -15.68 4.52
CA LYS A 4 8.95 -15.10 5.55
C LYS A 4 9.28 -13.65 5.80
N LEU A 5 8.25 -12.82 5.96
CA LEU A 5 8.36 -11.44 6.40
C LEU A 5 7.83 -11.30 7.82
N ARG A 6 8.52 -10.48 8.61
CA ARG A 6 8.10 -10.18 9.98
C ARG A 6 7.25 -8.91 10.02
N ILE A 7 6.14 -8.95 10.76
CA ILE A 7 5.39 -7.77 11.18
C ILE A 7 6.20 -7.06 12.27
N ILE A 8 6.45 -5.75 12.08
CA ILE A 8 7.44 -5.01 12.86
C ILE A 8 6.86 -4.50 14.18
N SER A 9 5.61 -4.04 14.19
CA SER A 9 5.00 -3.39 15.35
C SER A 9 3.51 -3.67 15.49
N GLY A 10 2.91 -3.25 16.60
CA GLY A 10 1.48 -3.37 16.87
C GLY A 10 1.08 -4.74 17.45
N ARG A 11 -0.23 -5.04 17.39
CA ARG A 11 -0.82 -6.24 18.04
C ARG A 11 -0.35 -7.56 17.45
N TYR A 12 0.10 -7.57 16.19
CA TYR A 12 0.64 -8.75 15.52
C TYR A 12 2.17 -8.73 15.43
N LYS A 13 2.85 -7.87 16.20
CA LYS A 13 4.31 -7.75 16.23
C LYS A 13 5.00 -9.10 16.30
N SER A 14 6.08 -9.26 15.57
CA SER A 14 6.93 -10.46 15.47
C SER A 14 6.28 -11.66 14.79
N ARG A 15 5.00 -11.64 14.45
CA ARG A 15 4.40 -12.70 13.64
C ARG A 15 5.03 -12.72 12.26
N LEU A 16 5.16 -13.92 11.71
CA LEU A 16 5.77 -14.15 10.39
C LEU A 16 4.69 -14.46 9.37
N ILE A 17 4.61 -13.66 8.32
CA ILE A 17 3.81 -13.99 7.16
C ILE A 17 4.67 -14.82 6.19
N ASN A 18 4.08 -15.86 5.64
CA ASN A 18 4.71 -16.61 4.57
C ASN A 18 4.64 -15.77 3.28
N ILE A 19 5.64 -15.87 2.42
CA ILE A 19 5.64 -15.23 1.10
C ILE A 19 5.98 -16.24 0.01
N LEU A 20 5.39 -16.06 -1.16
CA LEU A 20 5.74 -16.85 -2.34
C LEU A 20 7.05 -16.34 -2.95
N ASP A 21 7.86 -17.28 -3.41
CA ASP A 21 9.05 -16.96 -4.21
C ASP A 21 8.59 -16.70 -5.67
N LYS A 22 8.33 -15.44 -5.97
CA LYS A 22 7.97 -15.01 -7.34
C LYS A 22 8.97 -13.96 -7.81
N PRO A 23 9.49 -14.03 -9.04
CA PRO A 23 10.57 -13.16 -9.53
C PRO A 23 10.26 -11.66 -9.46
N ARG A 24 8.98 -11.29 -9.51
CA ARG A 24 8.52 -9.88 -9.47
C ARG A 24 8.03 -9.44 -8.09
N LEU A 25 7.94 -10.36 -7.14
CA LEU A 25 7.53 -10.02 -5.78
C LEU A 25 8.75 -9.51 -5.01
N ARG A 26 8.85 -8.20 -4.84
CA ARG A 26 9.85 -7.55 -4.00
C ARG A 26 9.13 -6.89 -2.83
N PRO A 27 9.01 -7.59 -1.69
CA PRO A 27 8.33 -6.99 -0.55
C PRO A 27 9.03 -5.71 -0.10
N SER A 28 8.27 -4.68 0.23
CA SER A 28 8.80 -3.43 0.78
C SER A 28 9.74 -3.72 1.93
N LYS A 29 10.96 -3.17 1.86
CA LYS A 29 12.00 -3.41 2.86
C LYS A 29 11.52 -3.00 4.25
N ALA A 30 11.95 -3.71 5.29
CA ALA A 30 11.55 -3.45 6.67
C ALA A 30 11.76 -1.98 7.06
N PHE A 31 12.90 -1.39 6.67
CA PHE A 31 13.20 0.01 6.92
C PHE A 31 12.20 0.97 6.26
N ILE A 32 11.75 0.69 5.03
CA ILE A 32 10.76 1.52 4.32
C ILE A 32 9.42 1.46 5.06
N ARG A 33 8.97 0.25 5.47
CA ARG A 33 7.75 0.09 6.25
C ARG A 33 7.81 0.83 7.59
N GLU A 34 8.94 0.70 8.29
CA GLU A 34 9.16 1.41 9.55
C GLU A 34 9.12 2.93 9.35
N SER A 35 9.81 3.43 8.33
CA SER A 35 9.79 4.85 7.97
C SER A 35 8.40 5.35 7.61
N LEU A 36 7.63 4.58 6.81
CA LEU A 36 6.26 4.91 6.46
C LEU A 36 5.39 5.08 7.70
N PHE A 37 5.29 4.04 8.51
CA PHE A 37 4.39 4.00 9.65
C PHE A 37 4.83 4.86 10.86
N ASN A 38 6.07 5.32 10.89
CA ASN A 38 6.54 6.32 11.86
C ASN A 38 6.31 7.77 11.36
N THR A 39 6.00 7.95 10.08
CA THR A 39 5.78 9.28 9.49
C THR A 39 4.29 9.67 9.52
N ILE A 40 3.38 8.70 9.37
CA ILE A 40 1.94 8.94 9.34
C ILE A 40 1.32 8.79 10.72
N ASP A 41 0.35 9.65 11.04
CA ASP A 41 -0.44 9.51 12.28
C ASP A 41 -1.61 8.55 12.05
N LEU A 42 -1.43 7.30 12.46
CA LEU A 42 -2.44 6.26 12.32
C LEU A 42 -3.67 6.45 13.20
N SER A 43 -3.60 7.27 14.25
CA SER A 43 -4.76 7.56 15.11
C SER A 43 -5.88 8.29 14.36
N LEU A 44 -5.53 8.94 13.26
CA LEU A 44 -6.47 9.60 12.36
C LEU A 44 -7.16 8.65 11.37
N CYS A 45 -6.76 7.37 11.32
CA CYS A 45 -7.10 6.45 10.24
C CYS A 45 -7.78 5.18 10.74
N SER A 46 -8.86 4.79 10.09
CA SER A 46 -9.58 3.52 10.33
C SER A 46 -9.49 2.56 9.14
N THR A 47 -9.25 3.07 7.94
CA THR A 47 -9.32 2.28 6.70
C THR A 47 -8.09 2.44 5.83
N SER A 48 -7.65 1.34 5.21
CA SER A 48 -6.59 1.37 4.19
C SER A 48 -6.98 0.62 2.92
N LEU A 49 -6.43 1.10 1.80
CA LEU A 49 -6.51 0.47 0.48
C LEU A 49 -5.10 0.19 -0.03
N ASP A 50 -4.82 -1.06 -0.36
CA ASP A 50 -3.55 -1.51 -0.90
C ASP A 50 -3.78 -2.00 -2.34
N LEU A 51 -3.34 -1.21 -3.31
CA LEU A 51 -3.71 -1.41 -4.72
C LEU A 51 -2.86 -2.45 -5.45
N PHE A 52 -1.68 -2.78 -4.93
CA PHE A 52 -0.78 -3.80 -5.49
C PHE A 52 -0.22 -4.63 -4.34
N SER A 53 -1.07 -5.41 -3.71
CA SER A 53 -0.80 -5.94 -2.37
C SER A 53 0.33 -6.97 -2.30
N GLY A 54 0.62 -7.68 -3.38
CA GLY A 54 1.72 -8.64 -3.43
C GLY A 54 1.71 -9.65 -2.29
N SER A 55 2.55 -9.44 -1.28
CA SER A 55 2.59 -10.26 -0.05
C SER A 55 1.55 -9.86 1.00
N GLY A 56 0.91 -8.71 0.86
CA GLY A 56 0.00 -8.12 1.85
C GLY A 56 0.70 -7.44 3.03
N ILE A 57 2.03 -7.34 3.04
CA ILE A 57 2.79 -6.91 4.22
C ILE A 57 2.46 -5.48 4.67
N LEU A 58 2.20 -4.53 3.75
CA LEU A 58 1.83 -3.16 4.10
C LEU A 58 0.48 -3.13 4.83
N SER A 59 -0.50 -3.86 4.31
CA SER A 59 -1.82 -4.00 4.93
C SER A 59 -1.76 -4.71 6.28
N PHE A 60 -0.95 -5.76 6.43
CA PHE A 60 -0.78 -6.46 7.71
C PHE A 60 -0.09 -5.58 8.75
N GLU A 61 0.90 -4.76 8.36
CA GLU A 61 1.50 -3.76 9.25
C GLU A 61 0.48 -2.70 9.67
N ALA A 62 -0.33 -2.18 8.74
CA ALA A 62 -1.36 -1.20 9.02
C ALA A 62 -2.38 -1.73 10.04
N LEU A 63 -2.93 -2.93 9.79
CA LEU A 63 -3.85 -3.61 10.71
C LEU A 63 -3.22 -3.88 12.08
N SER A 64 -1.94 -4.28 12.10
CA SER A 64 -1.21 -4.52 13.34
C SER A 64 -1.07 -3.26 14.18
N ARG A 65 -0.97 -2.10 13.55
CA ARG A 65 -0.78 -0.81 14.20
C ARG A 65 -2.08 -0.05 14.50
N GLY A 66 -3.24 -0.66 14.25
CA GLY A 66 -4.52 -0.13 14.71
C GLY A 66 -5.51 0.26 13.61
N ILE A 67 -5.16 0.16 12.33
CA ILE A 67 -6.14 0.27 11.25
C ILE A 67 -7.20 -0.83 11.44
N GLU A 68 -8.47 -0.46 11.36
CA GLU A 68 -9.58 -1.38 11.58
C GLU A 68 -9.87 -2.27 10.38
N ARG A 69 -9.77 -1.71 9.17
CA ARG A 69 -10.08 -2.41 7.92
C ARG A 69 -9.05 -2.11 6.83
N ALA A 70 -8.52 -3.17 6.25
CA ALA A 70 -7.62 -3.10 5.10
C ALA A 70 -8.22 -3.85 3.91
N THR A 71 -8.39 -3.15 2.79
CA THR A 71 -8.78 -3.74 1.50
C THR A 71 -7.53 -3.90 0.63
N MET A 72 -7.25 -5.13 0.23
CA MET A 72 -6.09 -5.50 -0.57
C MET A 72 -6.52 -5.91 -1.97
N ILE A 73 -5.94 -5.28 -3.00
CA ILE A 73 -6.21 -5.58 -4.40
C ILE A 73 -4.99 -6.28 -4.99
N GLU A 74 -5.21 -7.47 -5.52
CA GLU A 74 -4.18 -8.27 -6.16
C GLU A 74 -4.76 -9.01 -7.37
N SER A 75 -4.03 -9.04 -8.46
CA SER A 75 -4.46 -9.67 -9.71
C SER A 75 -4.01 -11.12 -9.86
N ASP A 76 -2.88 -11.47 -9.25
CA ASP A 76 -2.32 -12.82 -9.28
C ASP A 76 -3.08 -13.75 -8.32
N VAL A 77 -3.62 -14.83 -8.85
CA VAL A 77 -4.46 -15.76 -8.07
C VAL A 77 -3.70 -16.47 -6.96
N ASP A 78 -2.41 -16.75 -7.17
CA ASP A 78 -1.61 -17.44 -6.15
C ASP A 78 -1.25 -16.50 -5.01
N LEU A 79 -0.97 -15.23 -5.31
CA LEU A 79 -0.74 -14.21 -4.30
C LEU A 79 -2.02 -13.96 -3.48
N VAL A 80 -3.18 -13.88 -4.13
CA VAL A 80 -4.47 -13.75 -3.43
C VAL A 80 -4.70 -14.91 -2.47
N ARG A 81 -4.53 -16.17 -2.93
CA ARG A 81 -4.67 -17.36 -2.06
C ARG A 81 -3.68 -17.33 -0.89
N HIS A 82 -2.48 -16.82 -1.14
CA HIS A 82 -1.44 -16.76 -0.12
C HIS A 82 -1.70 -15.67 0.93
N ILE A 83 -2.20 -14.51 0.50
CA ILE A 83 -2.67 -13.47 1.43
C ILE A 83 -3.80 -14.01 2.29
N ASP A 84 -4.80 -14.65 1.68
CA ASP A 84 -5.94 -15.23 2.38
C ASP A 84 -5.51 -16.31 3.39
N PHE A 85 -4.58 -17.20 2.99
CA PHE A 85 -3.96 -18.16 3.89
C PHE A 85 -3.31 -17.50 5.11
N ASN A 86 -2.53 -16.41 4.92
CA ASN A 86 -1.91 -15.68 6.03
C ASN A 86 -2.93 -15.01 6.93
N ILE A 87 -4.03 -14.45 6.38
CA ILE A 87 -5.14 -13.88 7.15
C ILE A 87 -5.70 -14.91 8.12
N HIS A 88 -6.03 -16.10 7.61
CA HIS A 88 -6.60 -17.19 8.42
C HIS A 88 -5.59 -17.77 9.42
N GLN A 89 -4.35 -18.06 8.97
CA GLN A 89 -3.31 -18.64 9.82
C GLN A 89 -2.96 -17.74 11.01
N LEU A 90 -2.97 -16.44 10.83
CA LEU A 90 -2.58 -15.47 11.84
C LEU A 90 -3.78 -14.86 12.58
N ASP A 91 -5.00 -15.29 12.26
CA ASP A 91 -6.24 -14.73 12.81
C ASP A 91 -6.25 -13.20 12.74
N ILE A 92 -6.02 -12.67 11.53
CA ILE A 92 -5.95 -11.23 11.29
C ILE A 92 -7.36 -10.71 10.98
N SER A 93 -7.95 -10.00 11.91
CA SER A 93 -9.25 -9.36 11.73
C SER A 93 -9.16 -8.08 10.87
N GLY A 94 -10.23 -7.75 10.16
CA GLY A 94 -10.35 -6.52 9.37
C GLY A 94 -9.64 -6.56 8.00
N ALA A 95 -8.98 -7.66 7.66
CA ALA A 95 -8.32 -7.85 6.36
C ALA A 95 -9.32 -8.40 5.31
N LYS A 96 -9.28 -7.82 4.11
CA LYS A 96 -10.03 -8.32 2.95
C LYS A 96 -9.16 -8.27 1.70
N VAL A 97 -8.92 -9.41 1.06
CA VAL A 97 -8.26 -9.47 -0.24
C VAL A 97 -9.27 -9.65 -1.37
N ILE A 98 -9.08 -8.94 -2.47
CA ILE A 98 -9.94 -8.97 -3.65
C ILE A 98 -9.08 -9.29 -4.86
N LYS A 99 -9.37 -10.41 -5.54
CA LYS A 99 -8.75 -10.75 -6.82
C LYS A 99 -9.30 -9.85 -7.91
N LYS A 100 -8.55 -8.81 -8.26
CA LYS A 100 -8.95 -7.88 -9.33
C LYS A 100 -7.74 -7.10 -9.85
N LYS A 101 -7.79 -6.67 -11.12
CA LYS A 101 -6.85 -5.66 -11.62
C LYS A 101 -7.21 -4.29 -11.03
N VAL A 102 -6.21 -3.46 -10.75
CA VAL A 102 -6.37 -2.16 -10.09
C VAL A 102 -7.28 -1.23 -10.88
N ASP A 103 -7.09 -1.12 -12.21
CA ASP A 103 -7.94 -0.33 -13.09
C ASP A 103 -9.43 -0.72 -12.96
N LYS A 104 -9.72 -2.03 -13.03
CA LYS A 104 -11.09 -2.56 -12.91
C LYS A 104 -11.68 -2.36 -11.52
N PHE A 105 -10.85 -2.37 -10.48
CA PHE A 105 -11.29 -2.08 -9.13
C PHE A 105 -11.65 -0.60 -8.99
N LEU A 106 -10.76 0.31 -9.37
CA LEU A 106 -10.94 1.75 -9.23
C LEU A 106 -12.10 2.29 -10.09
N TYR A 107 -12.32 1.71 -11.28
CA TYR A 107 -13.48 2.07 -12.12
C TYR A 107 -14.82 1.86 -11.42
N ASN A 108 -14.93 0.81 -10.60
CA ASN A 108 -16.13 0.42 -9.88
C ASN A 108 -16.04 0.71 -8.38
N CYS A 109 -14.99 1.41 -7.95
CA CYS A 109 -14.84 1.79 -6.57
C CYS A 109 -15.93 2.82 -6.23
N PRO A 110 -16.78 2.55 -5.23
CA PRO A 110 -17.67 3.58 -4.75
C PRO A 110 -16.81 4.76 -4.26
N GLU A 111 -17.36 5.96 -4.25
CA GLU A 111 -16.69 7.17 -3.72
C GLU A 111 -16.39 7.06 -2.20
N GLN A 112 -16.10 5.86 -1.74
CA GLN A 112 -15.68 5.61 -0.36
C GLN A 112 -14.26 6.12 -0.19
N SER A 113 -14.11 7.02 0.74
CA SER A 113 -12.79 7.47 1.17
C SER A 113 -12.11 6.37 1.96
N TYR A 114 -10.90 5.99 1.51
CA TYR A 114 -9.95 5.27 2.34
C TYR A 114 -9.04 6.30 3.00
N ASP A 115 -8.78 6.14 4.29
CA ASP A 115 -7.90 7.07 5.01
C ASP A 115 -6.47 6.99 4.50
N ILE A 116 -5.99 5.78 4.17
CA ILE A 116 -4.66 5.57 3.60
C ILE A 116 -4.76 4.76 2.32
N ILE A 117 -4.02 5.18 1.28
CA ILE A 117 -3.84 4.41 0.04
C ILE A 117 -2.36 4.07 -0.13
N PHE A 118 -2.06 2.78 -0.32
CA PHE A 118 -0.74 2.26 -0.66
C PHE A 118 -0.70 1.89 -2.14
N ILE A 119 0.38 2.29 -2.84
CA ILE A 119 0.59 2.03 -4.27
C ILE A 119 2.04 1.58 -4.47
N ASP A 120 2.27 0.27 -4.57
CA ASP A 120 3.59 -0.34 -4.81
C ASP A 120 3.54 -1.27 -6.03
N PRO A 121 3.39 -0.71 -7.25
CA PRO A 121 3.29 -1.49 -8.47
C PRO A 121 4.65 -2.03 -8.91
N PRO A 122 4.70 -3.01 -9.83
CA PRO A 122 5.93 -3.40 -10.50
C PRO A 122 6.56 -2.20 -11.21
N TYR A 123 7.83 -1.89 -10.90
CA TYR A 123 8.48 -0.64 -11.32
C TYR A 123 8.70 -0.51 -12.82
N ASP A 124 8.86 -1.62 -13.57
CA ASP A 124 9.09 -1.63 -15.03
C ASP A 124 7.80 -1.49 -15.83
N THR A 125 6.78 -0.85 -15.27
CA THR A 125 5.45 -0.73 -15.89
C THR A 125 4.92 0.69 -15.77
N PRO A 126 3.98 1.12 -16.63
CA PRO A 126 3.33 2.42 -16.52
C PRO A 126 2.28 2.49 -15.39
N LEU A 127 2.08 1.40 -14.66
CA LEU A 127 0.97 1.22 -13.72
C LEU A 127 0.89 2.30 -12.63
N LEU A 128 2.01 2.82 -12.14
CA LEU A 128 1.99 3.89 -11.14
C LEU A 128 1.31 5.14 -11.69
N GLY A 129 1.75 5.62 -12.86
CA GLY A 129 1.18 6.81 -13.48
C GLY A 129 -0.30 6.64 -13.83
N GLU A 130 -0.65 5.50 -14.42
CA GLU A 130 -2.04 5.15 -14.77
C GLU A 130 -2.94 5.10 -13.52
N THR A 131 -2.43 4.51 -12.43
CA THR A 131 -3.17 4.41 -11.16
C THR A 131 -3.37 5.78 -10.53
N LEU A 132 -2.32 6.60 -10.46
CA LEU A 132 -2.39 7.95 -9.90
C LEU A 132 -3.35 8.83 -10.72
N GLN A 133 -3.28 8.77 -12.05
CA GLN A 133 -4.22 9.48 -12.93
C GLN A 133 -5.67 9.05 -12.65
N LEU A 134 -5.91 7.74 -12.55
CA LEU A 134 -7.26 7.22 -12.32
C LEU A 134 -7.80 7.61 -10.93
N LEU A 135 -6.95 7.67 -9.90
CA LEU A 135 -7.33 8.15 -8.56
C LEU A 135 -7.74 9.64 -8.60
N VAL A 136 -7.04 10.45 -9.40
CA VAL A 136 -7.38 11.86 -9.62
C VAL A 136 -8.71 11.99 -10.37
N ASP A 137 -8.85 11.31 -11.52
CA ASP A 137 -10.02 11.37 -12.38
C ASP A 137 -11.31 10.92 -11.67
N LYS A 138 -11.18 10.00 -10.72
CA LYS A 138 -12.29 9.48 -9.90
C LYS A 138 -12.49 10.22 -8.57
N ASN A 139 -11.77 11.31 -8.33
CA ASN A 139 -11.83 12.09 -7.09
C ASN A 139 -11.54 11.28 -5.81
N LEU A 140 -10.86 10.14 -5.91
CA LEU A 140 -10.60 9.25 -4.78
C LEU A 140 -9.54 9.80 -3.81
N LEU A 141 -8.80 10.84 -4.20
CA LEU A 141 -7.82 11.51 -3.35
C LEU A 141 -8.40 12.68 -2.54
N ILE A 142 -9.63 13.13 -2.80
CA ILE A 142 -10.19 14.31 -2.12
C ILE A 142 -10.33 14.09 -0.62
N ASN A 143 -10.82 12.94 -0.21
CA ASN A 143 -11.08 12.59 1.19
C ASN A 143 -10.03 11.63 1.77
N ASN A 144 -9.03 11.24 0.99
CA ASN A 144 -7.92 10.40 1.45
C ASN A 144 -7.00 11.23 2.34
N LYS A 145 -6.60 10.71 3.49
CA LYS A 145 -5.74 11.41 4.45
C LYS A 145 -4.27 11.29 4.11
N PHE A 146 -3.84 10.06 3.82
CA PHE A 146 -2.44 9.76 3.49
C PHE A 146 -2.34 8.94 2.22
N LEU A 147 -1.37 9.29 1.39
CA LEU A 147 -1.03 8.53 0.20
C LEU A 147 0.44 8.14 0.26
N TYR A 148 0.71 6.88 0.02
CA TYR A 148 2.05 6.30 -0.11
C TYR A 148 2.20 5.67 -1.48
N PHE A 149 3.34 5.91 -2.16
CA PHE A 149 3.69 5.19 -3.37
C PHE A 149 5.18 4.96 -3.52
N GLU A 150 5.55 3.82 -4.11
CA GLU A 150 6.90 3.46 -4.48
C GLU A 150 7.14 3.63 -5.99
N LYS A 151 8.38 3.95 -6.38
CA LYS A 151 8.81 4.22 -7.75
C LYS A 151 10.29 3.95 -7.91
N TYR A 152 10.78 3.88 -9.15
CA TYR A 152 12.23 3.97 -9.36
C TYR A 152 12.75 5.36 -9.00
N LYS A 153 13.98 5.40 -8.47
CA LYS A 153 14.68 6.64 -8.14
C LYS A 153 14.81 7.58 -9.35
N LYS A 154 15.03 7.03 -10.56
CA LYS A 154 15.11 7.80 -11.80
C LYS A 154 13.83 8.57 -12.14
N ASP A 155 12.67 8.10 -11.66
CA ASP A 155 11.36 8.66 -11.95
C ASP A 155 10.84 9.55 -10.81
N LYS A 156 11.72 10.02 -9.93
CA LYS A 156 11.36 10.67 -8.66
C LYS A 156 10.42 11.86 -8.82
N GLU A 157 10.63 12.72 -9.81
CA GLU A 157 9.84 13.95 -9.97
C GLU A 157 8.59 13.76 -10.83
N GLN A 158 8.52 12.68 -11.62
CA GLN A 158 7.48 12.48 -12.62
C GLN A 158 6.08 12.38 -12.04
N TYR A 159 5.93 11.82 -10.83
CA TYR A 159 4.64 11.45 -10.26
C TYR A 159 4.08 12.45 -9.26
N THR A 160 4.90 13.37 -8.76
CA THR A 160 4.46 14.36 -7.74
C THR A 160 3.34 15.26 -8.23
N LYS A 161 3.31 15.57 -9.52
CA LYS A 161 2.28 16.41 -10.16
C LYS A 161 0.84 15.90 -9.95
N TYR A 162 0.66 14.56 -9.84
CA TYR A 162 -0.67 13.96 -9.66
C TYR A 162 -1.26 14.21 -8.27
N VAL A 163 -0.43 14.43 -7.29
CA VAL A 163 -0.86 14.50 -5.89
C VAL A 163 -0.83 15.91 -5.31
N THR A 164 -0.07 16.84 -5.91
CA THR A 164 0.14 18.18 -5.36
C THR A 164 -1.09 19.08 -5.37
N SER A 165 -2.15 18.76 -6.09
CA SER A 165 -3.42 19.48 -6.03
C SER A 165 -4.15 19.25 -4.70
N THR A 166 -4.16 18.02 -4.20
CA THR A 166 -4.89 17.58 -3.00
C THR A 166 -4.00 17.35 -1.79
N HIS A 167 -2.73 16.95 -2.00
CA HIS A 167 -1.81 16.55 -0.95
C HIS A 167 -0.55 17.42 -0.89
N ARG A 168 0.04 17.49 0.29
CA ARG A 168 1.37 17.99 0.55
C ARG A 168 2.32 16.81 0.78
N ILE A 169 3.45 16.78 0.09
CA ILE A 169 4.49 15.78 0.28
C ILE A 169 5.15 16.05 1.62
N ILE A 170 5.17 15.04 2.50
CA ILE A 170 5.82 15.10 3.82
C ILE A 170 7.12 14.30 3.84
N LYS A 171 7.29 13.35 2.93
CA LYS A 171 8.53 12.59 2.79
C LYS A 171 8.70 12.09 1.35
N ASP A 172 9.91 12.22 0.82
CA ASP A 172 10.31 11.68 -0.49
C ASP A 172 11.77 11.25 -0.42
N LEU A 173 12.02 9.97 -0.20
CA LEU A 173 13.34 9.40 0.03
C LEU A 173 13.65 8.27 -0.95
N SER A 174 14.95 8.08 -1.20
CA SER A 174 15.47 7.00 -2.03
C SER A 174 16.38 6.07 -1.23
N ILE A 175 16.25 4.77 -1.45
CA ILE A 175 17.08 3.72 -0.84
C ILE A 175 17.49 2.74 -1.93
N GLY A 176 18.74 2.81 -2.36
CA GLY A 176 19.22 2.12 -3.56
C GLY A 176 18.50 2.67 -4.79
N ASP A 177 17.88 1.78 -5.57
CA ASP A 177 17.16 2.12 -6.80
C ASP A 177 15.68 2.46 -6.57
N VAL A 178 15.18 2.27 -5.35
CA VAL A 178 13.78 2.53 -4.99
C VAL A 178 13.66 3.91 -4.36
N SER A 179 12.64 4.65 -4.75
CA SER A 179 12.20 5.87 -4.09
C SER A 179 10.76 5.72 -3.62
N TYR A 180 10.44 6.27 -2.46
CA TYR A 180 9.08 6.28 -1.96
C TYR A 180 8.66 7.68 -1.54
N THR A 181 7.39 7.96 -1.75
CA THR A 181 6.77 9.24 -1.40
C THR A 181 5.64 9.01 -0.40
N ILE A 182 5.61 9.82 0.64
CA ILE A 182 4.50 9.91 1.60
C ILE A 182 3.93 11.31 1.50
N SER A 183 2.62 11.42 1.35
CA SER A 183 1.93 12.69 1.31
C SER A 183 0.71 12.69 2.22
N VAL A 184 0.35 13.87 2.70
CA VAL A 184 -0.79 14.13 3.57
C VAL A 184 -1.76 15.08 2.88
N ASN A 185 -3.05 14.85 3.03
CA ASN A 185 -4.09 15.74 2.50
C ASN A 185 -3.91 17.15 3.05
N LYS A 186 -4.08 18.16 2.20
CA LYS A 186 -3.92 19.58 2.61
C LYS A 186 -4.99 20.06 3.58
N ASN A 187 -6.11 19.34 3.66
CA ASN A 187 -7.24 19.65 4.54
C ASN A 187 -7.14 18.91 5.90
N LEU A 188 -6.05 18.16 6.13
CA LEU A 188 -5.75 17.51 7.40
C LEU A 188 -4.77 18.37 8.20
#